data_18445987571da4fa7d2118723f5b420d
#
_entry.id   18445987571da4fa7d2118723f5b420d
#
_cell.length_a   1.000
_cell.length_b   1.000
_cell.length_c   1.000
_cell.angle_alpha   90.00
_cell.angle_beta   90.00
_cell.angle_gamma   90.00
#
_symmetry.space_group_name_H-M   'P 1'
#
loop_
_entity.id
_entity.type
_entity.pdbx_description
1 polymer ?
#
loop_
_entity_poly.entity_id
_entity_poly.type
_entity_poly.pdbx_seq_one_letter_code
_entity_poly.pdbx_strand_id
1 'polypeptide(L)'
;YCYKFYWLEAIIQLISEGKTESTFDEIIDEMITNAWYSVREFHIHLSGMPLDGQIKDGLERAVLLLTELSELSANASKVEIKNAIKQYNKELKTTKEQLTHMVPYRALAGFFTRSNEKVNWNSANRMTAYIQKFNKEVLTLPYILGTSSKLKKEVYFQQDWIKMIQDHTVNILGWIQYEKVKWLQNNNPEVPGLVYKLTPTEEKVRKLKKVRDLWQDIMEVQEIRDVFTGQPMEGKYDIDHFIPWSFVMNDELWNLMPMDASLNSSKSNRLPKWNPFFQNFAQN
;
A
#
# COMPACT_ATOMS: atom_id res chain seq x y z
N TYR A 1 13.02 -0.38 4.05
CA TYR A 1 12.18 0.30 3.06
C TYR A 1 11.18 -0.68 2.46
N CYS A 2 9.91 -0.29 2.38
CA CYS A 2 8.80 -1.12 1.95
C CYS A 2 8.92 -1.64 0.51
N TYR A 3 9.49 -0.88 -0.39
CA TYR A 3 9.65 -1.23 -1.81
C TYR A 3 10.32 -2.61 -2.04
N LYS A 4 11.13 -3.10 -1.09
CA LYS A 4 11.76 -4.43 -1.21
C LYS A 4 10.73 -5.56 -1.18
N PHE A 5 9.69 -5.40 -0.37
CA PHE A 5 8.59 -6.38 -0.30
C PHE A 5 7.81 -6.40 -1.62
N TYR A 6 7.48 -5.22 -2.16
CA TYR A 6 6.80 -5.13 -3.45
C TYR A 6 7.65 -5.66 -4.61
N TRP A 7 8.96 -5.41 -4.59
CA TRP A 7 9.90 -5.94 -5.57
C TRP A 7 9.96 -7.48 -5.54
N LEU A 8 10.09 -8.10 -4.36
CA LEU A 8 10.10 -9.55 -4.21
C LEU A 8 8.74 -10.16 -4.58
N GLU A 9 7.65 -9.56 -4.14
CA GLU A 9 6.29 -10.00 -4.47
C GLU A 9 6.08 -10.02 -5.99
N ALA A 10 6.48 -8.97 -6.69
CA ALA A 10 6.40 -8.88 -8.15
C ALA A 10 7.20 -9.99 -8.84
N ILE A 11 8.45 -10.24 -8.41
CA ILE A 11 9.28 -11.32 -8.94
C ILE A 11 8.62 -12.69 -8.74
N ILE A 12 8.11 -12.97 -7.54
CA ILE A 12 7.47 -14.25 -7.23
C ILE A 12 6.22 -14.47 -8.06
N GLN A 13 5.41 -13.44 -8.27
CA GLN A 13 4.24 -13.50 -9.14
C GLN A 13 4.64 -13.81 -10.59
N LEU A 14 5.63 -13.10 -11.14
CA LEU A 14 6.12 -13.35 -12.49
C LEU A 14 6.69 -14.77 -12.66
N ILE A 15 7.44 -15.29 -11.68
CA ILE A 15 7.94 -16.67 -11.68
C ILE A 15 6.77 -17.67 -11.60
N SER A 16 5.76 -17.41 -10.78
CA SER A 16 4.57 -18.28 -10.68
C SER A 16 3.74 -18.31 -11.95
N GLU A 17 3.80 -17.23 -12.75
CA GLU A 17 3.22 -17.15 -14.10
C GLU A 17 4.08 -17.83 -15.18
N GLY A 18 5.21 -18.47 -14.79
CA GLY A 18 6.09 -19.23 -15.67
C GLY A 18 7.20 -18.40 -16.33
N LYS A 19 7.41 -17.15 -15.95
CA LYS A 19 8.52 -16.36 -16.48
C LYS A 19 9.86 -16.80 -15.90
N THR A 20 10.89 -16.85 -16.75
CA THR A 20 12.28 -17.13 -16.40
C THR A 20 13.15 -15.88 -16.43
N GLU A 21 12.63 -14.81 -17.02
CA GLU A 21 13.25 -13.49 -17.12
C GLU A 21 12.18 -12.39 -17.15
N SER A 22 12.59 -11.16 -16.88
CA SER A 22 11.74 -9.97 -16.96
C SER A 22 12.61 -8.74 -17.18
N THR A 23 11.99 -7.56 -17.20
CA THR A 23 12.69 -6.27 -17.23
C THR A 23 12.38 -5.47 -15.95
N PHE A 24 13.19 -4.44 -15.67
CA PHE A 24 12.86 -3.52 -14.58
C PHE A 24 11.50 -2.88 -14.80
N ASP A 25 11.14 -2.58 -16.04
CA ASP A 25 9.85 -1.99 -16.40
C ASP A 25 8.68 -2.88 -15.99
N GLU A 26 8.72 -4.15 -16.39
CA GLU A 26 7.67 -5.11 -16.06
C GLU A 26 7.54 -5.36 -14.56
N ILE A 27 8.68 -5.49 -13.84
CA ILE A 27 8.64 -5.70 -12.39
C ILE A 27 8.10 -4.46 -11.67
N ILE A 28 8.45 -3.25 -12.12
CA ILE A 28 7.93 -2.01 -11.55
C ILE A 28 6.43 -1.86 -11.83
N ASP A 29 5.94 -2.29 -12.98
CA ASP A 29 4.51 -2.31 -13.29
C ASP A 29 3.74 -3.24 -12.36
N GLU A 30 4.29 -4.41 -12.02
CA GLU A 30 3.72 -5.28 -10.99
C GLU A 30 3.76 -4.62 -9.60
N MET A 31 4.85 -3.94 -9.25
CA MET A 31 4.94 -3.22 -7.96
C MET A 31 3.86 -2.15 -7.84
N ILE A 32 3.64 -1.35 -8.89
CA ILE A 32 2.59 -0.32 -8.92
C ILE A 32 1.22 -0.99 -8.79
N THR A 33 0.98 -2.08 -9.53
CA THR A 33 -0.26 -2.84 -9.47
C THR A 33 -0.54 -3.39 -8.07
N ASN A 34 0.47 -3.95 -7.40
CA ASN A 34 0.34 -4.52 -6.05
C ASN A 34 0.18 -3.45 -4.96
N ALA A 35 0.70 -2.24 -5.18
CA ALA A 35 0.57 -1.13 -4.24
C ALA A 35 -0.73 -0.31 -4.46
N TRP A 36 -1.39 -0.47 -5.60
CA TRP A 36 -2.53 0.34 -6.03
C TRP A 36 -3.60 0.47 -4.95
N TYR A 37 -4.17 -0.65 -4.52
CA TYR A 37 -5.30 -0.64 -3.60
C TYR A 37 -4.98 0.05 -2.27
N SER A 38 -3.86 -0.32 -1.65
CA SER A 38 -3.47 0.19 -0.34
C SER A 38 -3.16 1.69 -0.35
N VAL A 39 -2.51 2.17 -1.40
CA VAL A 39 -2.18 3.59 -1.54
C VAL A 39 -3.40 4.39 -2.00
N ARG A 40 -4.16 3.87 -2.97
CA ARG A 40 -5.30 4.58 -3.57
C ARG A 40 -6.51 4.68 -2.63
N GLU A 41 -6.84 3.60 -1.92
CA GLU A 41 -8.01 3.53 -1.04
C GLU A 41 -7.71 4.05 0.36
N PHE A 42 -6.58 3.64 0.93
CA PHE A 42 -6.26 3.90 2.33
C PHE A 42 -5.14 4.93 2.52
N HIS A 43 -4.67 5.57 1.46
CA HIS A 43 -3.59 6.56 1.49
C HIS A 43 -2.38 6.12 2.32
N ILE A 44 -2.07 4.82 2.30
CA ILE A 44 -0.98 4.25 3.08
C ILE A 44 0.35 4.82 2.59
N HIS A 45 1.12 5.39 3.49
CA HIS A 45 2.45 5.90 3.22
C HIS A 45 3.48 4.77 3.25
N LEU A 46 4.09 4.46 2.10
CA LEU A 46 5.03 3.34 1.96
C LEU A 46 6.36 3.54 2.70
N SER A 47 6.73 4.78 3.01
CA SER A 47 7.90 5.13 3.83
C SER A 47 7.56 5.83 5.15
N GLY A 48 6.29 5.78 5.56
CA GLY A 48 5.76 6.49 6.72
C GLY A 48 5.28 7.90 6.38
N MET A 49 4.50 8.49 7.32
CA MET A 49 3.91 9.81 7.15
C MET A 49 4.99 10.87 6.90
N PRO A 50 4.85 11.67 5.84
CA PRO A 50 5.83 12.71 5.52
C PRO A 50 5.73 13.87 6.51
N LEU A 51 6.81 14.16 7.23
CA LEU A 51 6.87 15.26 8.22
C LEU A 51 6.74 16.65 7.58
N ASP A 52 7.12 16.76 6.31
CA ASP A 52 7.11 18.01 5.52
C ASP A 52 5.98 18.05 4.48
N GLY A 53 5.04 17.10 4.54
CA GLY A 53 3.95 16.97 3.57
C GLY A 53 4.39 16.46 2.18
N GLN A 54 5.70 16.18 1.99
CA GLN A 54 6.21 15.69 0.70
C GLN A 54 6.42 14.19 0.70
N ILE A 55 5.76 13.50 -0.20
CA ILE A 55 5.90 12.05 -0.38
C ILE A 55 7.26 11.73 -1.00
N LYS A 56 8.11 11.06 -0.24
CA LYS A 56 9.50 10.71 -0.65
C LYS A 56 9.60 9.35 -1.32
N ASP A 57 8.65 8.46 -1.09
CA ASP A 57 8.66 7.11 -1.67
C ASP A 57 8.33 7.15 -3.16
N GLY A 58 9.20 6.53 -3.98
CA GLY A 58 9.04 6.54 -5.43
C GLY A 58 7.88 5.68 -5.92
N LEU A 59 7.58 4.56 -5.24
CA LEU A 59 6.47 3.68 -5.59
C LEU A 59 5.14 4.34 -5.26
N GLU A 60 5.03 4.95 -4.08
CA GLU A 60 3.85 5.70 -3.68
C GLU A 60 3.56 6.84 -4.66
N ARG A 61 4.60 7.61 -5.05
CA ARG A 61 4.44 8.66 -6.08
C ARG A 61 3.98 8.13 -7.42
N ALA A 62 4.44 6.94 -7.84
CA ALA A 62 3.99 6.34 -9.10
C ALA A 62 2.50 5.96 -9.05
N VAL A 63 2.03 5.40 -7.93
CA VAL A 63 0.61 5.09 -7.72
C VAL A 63 -0.23 6.36 -7.71
N LEU A 64 0.18 7.39 -6.98
CA LEU A 64 -0.55 8.65 -6.90
C LEU A 64 -0.62 9.37 -8.25
N LEU A 65 0.49 9.39 -9.00
CA LEU A 65 0.49 9.94 -10.35
C LEU A 65 -0.46 9.18 -11.28
N LEU A 66 -0.47 7.84 -11.21
CA LEU A 66 -1.43 7.04 -11.99
C LEU A 66 -2.87 7.31 -11.54
N THR A 67 -3.10 7.56 -10.25
CA THR A 67 -4.42 7.96 -9.72
C THR A 67 -4.91 9.28 -10.33
N GLU A 68 -4.02 10.26 -10.45
CA GLU A 68 -4.33 11.57 -11.03
C GLU A 68 -4.59 11.48 -12.56
N LEU A 69 -3.90 10.59 -13.24
CA LEU A 69 -3.99 10.44 -14.70
C LEU A 69 -5.17 9.55 -15.15
N SER A 70 -5.61 8.64 -14.28
CA SER A 70 -6.65 7.67 -14.59
C SER A 70 -7.86 7.86 -13.67
N GLU A 71 -9.06 7.60 -14.18
CA GLU A 71 -10.29 7.60 -13.39
C GLU A 71 -10.58 6.24 -12.73
N LEU A 72 -9.56 5.38 -12.61
CA LEU A 72 -9.72 4.04 -12.06
C LEU A 72 -10.13 4.09 -10.59
N SER A 73 -11.07 3.22 -10.23
CA SER A 73 -11.45 3.03 -8.82
C SER A 73 -10.32 2.34 -8.04
N ALA A 74 -10.34 2.46 -6.73
CA ALA A 74 -9.41 1.74 -5.87
C ALA A 74 -9.50 0.21 -6.05
N ASN A 75 -10.71 -0.30 -6.32
CA ASN A 75 -10.99 -1.72 -6.56
C ASN A 75 -10.78 -2.16 -8.01
N ALA A 76 -10.10 -1.36 -8.84
CA ALA A 76 -9.78 -1.75 -10.20
C ALA A 76 -9.03 -3.08 -10.23
N SER A 77 -9.35 -3.92 -11.22
CA SER A 77 -8.67 -5.19 -11.43
C SER A 77 -7.21 -4.98 -11.84
N LYS A 78 -6.37 -5.98 -11.59
CA LYS A 78 -4.97 -5.95 -12.04
C LYS A 78 -4.83 -5.68 -13.54
N VAL A 79 -5.77 -6.17 -14.35
CA VAL A 79 -5.76 -5.96 -15.81
C VAL A 79 -6.03 -4.49 -16.15
N GLU A 80 -7.01 -3.88 -15.51
CA GLU A 80 -7.32 -2.46 -15.71
C GLU A 80 -6.17 -1.56 -15.28
N ILE A 81 -5.56 -1.83 -14.12
CA ILE A 81 -4.39 -1.08 -13.63
C ILE A 81 -3.22 -1.21 -14.62
N LYS A 82 -2.88 -2.43 -15.07
CA LYS A 82 -1.81 -2.66 -16.05
C LYS A 82 -2.10 -1.97 -17.39
N ASN A 83 -3.35 -1.92 -17.84
CA ASN A 83 -3.74 -1.21 -19.03
C ASN A 83 -3.56 0.30 -18.88
N ALA A 84 -3.92 0.86 -17.72
CA ALA A 84 -3.69 2.27 -17.42
C ALA A 84 -2.19 2.60 -17.36
N ILE A 85 -1.37 1.75 -16.73
CA ILE A 85 0.10 1.93 -16.72
C ILE A 85 0.65 1.97 -18.15
N LYS A 86 0.19 1.09 -19.05
CA LYS A 86 0.59 1.10 -20.47
C LYS A 86 0.13 2.37 -21.18
N GLN A 87 -1.10 2.81 -20.93
CA GLN A 87 -1.67 4.01 -21.53
C GLN A 87 -0.86 5.25 -21.14
N TYR A 88 -0.51 5.39 -19.87
CA TYR A 88 0.22 6.53 -19.29
C TYR A 88 1.72 6.27 -19.10
N ASN A 89 2.28 5.33 -19.86
CA ASN A 89 3.69 4.92 -19.70
C ASN A 89 4.69 6.07 -19.92
N LYS A 90 4.34 7.04 -20.76
CA LYS A 90 5.19 8.20 -21.04
C LYS A 90 5.27 9.12 -19.82
N GLU A 91 4.15 9.40 -19.17
CA GLU A 91 4.01 10.24 -17.99
C GLU A 91 4.66 9.58 -16.77
N LEU A 92 4.48 8.27 -16.60
CA LEU A 92 5.04 7.49 -15.51
C LEU A 92 6.54 7.23 -15.65
N LYS A 93 7.13 7.42 -16.84
CA LYS A 93 8.50 7.03 -17.14
C LYS A 93 9.52 7.55 -16.13
N THR A 94 9.49 8.83 -15.82
CA THR A 94 10.47 9.46 -14.91
C THR A 94 10.37 8.86 -13.50
N THR A 95 9.17 8.67 -12.99
CA THR A 95 8.94 8.09 -11.66
C THR A 95 9.34 6.62 -11.61
N LYS A 96 9.04 5.84 -12.65
CA LYS A 96 9.50 4.46 -12.81
C LYS A 96 11.03 4.37 -12.89
N GLU A 97 11.69 5.24 -13.65
CA GLU A 97 13.15 5.29 -13.74
C GLU A 97 13.82 5.54 -12.39
N GLN A 98 13.22 6.34 -11.51
CA GLN A 98 13.75 6.55 -10.15
C GLN A 98 13.81 5.25 -9.33
N LEU A 99 12.85 4.35 -9.50
CA LEU A 99 12.83 3.05 -8.83
C LEU A 99 13.94 2.11 -9.30
N THR A 100 14.49 2.32 -10.50
CA THR A 100 15.58 1.49 -11.03
C THR A 100 16.93 1.74 -10.36
N HIS A 101 17.10 2.85 -9.65
CA HIS A 101 18.42 3.25 -9.12
C HIS A 101 18.86 2.42 -7.92
N MET A 102 17.95 2.00 -7.05
CA MET A 102 18.32 1.35 -5.79
C MET A 102 17.59 0.05 -5.52
N VAL A 103 16.30 -0.03 -5.86
CA VAL A 103 15.41 -1.15 -5.51
C VAL A 103 15.98 -2.50 -5.96
N PRO A 104 16.30 -2.71 -7.25
CA PRO A 104 16.74 -4.01 -7.76
C PRO A 104 18.03 -4.53 -7.11
N TYR A 105 18.92 -3.63 -6.75
CA TYR A 105 20.22 -3.95 -6.16
C TYR A 105 20.11 -4.18 -4.65
N ARG A 106 19.41 -3.30 -3.95
CA ARG A 106 19.28 -3.34 -2.48
C ARG A 106 18.32 -4.44 -2.00
N ALA A 107 17.48 -4.98 -2.86
CA ALA A 107 16.69 -6.16 -2.55
C ALA A 107 17.60 -7.39 -2.28
N LEU A 108 18.77 -7.45 -2.92
CA LEU A 108 19.76 -8.50 -2.71
C LEU A 108 20.73 -8.26 -1.54
N ALA A 109 20.64 -7.12 -0.85
CA ALA A 109 21.63 -6.72 0.16
C ALA A 109 21.80 -7.75 1.29
N GLY A 110 20.73 -8.47 1.66
CA GLY A 110 20.80 -9.51 2.69
C GLY A 110 21.71 -10.69 2.35
N PHE A 111 21.90 -10.98 1.07
CA PHE A 111 22.81 -12.03 0.62
C PHE A 111 24.27 -11.63 0.70
N PHE A 112 24.57 -10.32 0.54
CA PHE A 112 25.95 -9.80 0.48
C PHE A 112 26.66 -9.77 1.83
N THR A 113 25.97 -9.98 2.93
CA THR A 113 26.58 -10.12 4.27
C THR A 113 27.55 -11.30 4.37
N ARG A 114 27.48 -12.24 3.42
CA ARG A 114 28.40 -13.39 3.31
C ARG A 114 29.71 -13.06 2.58
N SER A 115 29.86 -11.85 2.07
CA SER A 115 31.06 -11.39 1.38
C SER A 115 31.83 -10.40 2.26
N ASN A 116 33.16 -10.48 2.24
CA ASN A 116 34.05 -9.50 2.86
C ASN A 116 34.27 -8.26 1.98
N GLU A 117 33.77 -8.25 0.74
CA GLU A 117 33.93 -7.13 -0.18
C GLU A 117 33.00 -5.97 0.19
N LYS A 118 33.54 -4.74 0.13
CA LYS A 118 32.72 -3.52 0.27
C LYS A 118 31.86 -3.31 -0.97
N VAL A 119 30.56 -3.31 -0.80
CA VAL A 119 29.60 -3.11 -1.88
C VAL A 119 29.51 -1.64 -2.28
N ASN A 120 29.73 -1.34 -3.56
CA ASN A 120 29.59 0.01 -4.09
C ASN A 120 28.17 0.27 -4.59
N TRP A 121 27.33 0.84 -3.74
CA TRP A 121 25.91 1.14 -4.03
C TRP A 121 25.70 2.33 -4.98
N ASN A 122 26.72 3.11 -5.29
CA ASN A 122 26.58 4.36 -6.05
C ASN A 122 26.69 4.19 -7.56
N SER A 123 26.93 2.96 -8.05
CA SER A 123 27.08 2.68 -9.48
C SER A 123 26.32 1.43 -9.88
N ALA A 124 25.28 1.60 -10.71
CA ALA A 124 24.48 0.51 -11.26
C ALA A 124 25.33 -0.52 -12.03
N ASN A 125 26.31 -0.07 -12.80
CA ASN A 125 27.19 -0.96 -13.57
C ASN A 125 28.11 -1.78 -12.65
N ARG A 126 28.71 -1.14 -11.63
CA ARG A 126 29.53 -1.87 -10.65
C ARG A 126 28.69 -2.86 -9.83
N MET A 127 27.49 -2.49 -9.46
CA MET A 127 26.57 -3.40 -8.78
C MET A 127 26.16 -4.57 -9.66
N THR A 128 25.87 -4.35 -10.94
CA THR A 128 25.57 -5.43 -11.89
C THR A 128 26.74 -6.41 -11.98
N ALA A 129 27.95 -5.92 -12.18
CA ALA A 129 29.15 -6.77 -12.23
C ALA A 129 29.39 -7.52 -10.90
N TYR A 130 29.20 -6.84 -9.77
CA TYR A 130 29.32 -7.45 -8.44
C TYR A 130 28.29 -8.58 -8.24
N ILE A 131 27.04 -8.36 -8.59
CA ILE A 131 25.97 -9.38 -8.51
C ILE A 131 26.32 -10.61 -9.34
N GLN A 132 26.80 -10.42 -10.58
CA GLN A 132 27.20 -11.52 -11.46
C GLN A 132 28.38 -12.32 -10.89
N LYS A 133 29.41 -11.60 -10.37
CA LYS A 133 30.54 -12.23 -9.70
C LYS A 133 30.11 -13.00 -8.46
N PHE A 134 29.35 -12.37 -7.58
CA PHE A 134 28.86 -12.96 -6.33
C PHE A 134 28.02 -14.22 -6.60
N ASN A 135 27.12 -14.16 -7.58
CA ASN A 135 26.29 -15.30 -7.98
C ASN A 135 27.12 -16.50 -8.42
N LYS A 136 28.24 -16.25 -9.10
CA LYS A 136 29.13 -17.32 -9.62
C LYS A 136 30.05 -17.91 -8.55
N GLU A 137 30.59 -17.05 -7.67
CA GLU A 137 31.72 -17.40 -6.80
C GLU A 137 31.31 -17.71 -5.35
N VAL A 138 30.18 -17.17 -4.88
CA VAL A 138 29.83 -17.21 -3.45
C VAL A 138 28.51 -17.93 -3.21
N LEU A 139 27.41 -17.48 -3.83
CA LEU A 139 26.07 -18.00 -3.60
C LEU A 139 25.18 -17.70 -4.80
N THR A 140 24.42 -18.70 -5.28
CA THR A 140 23.37 -18.49 -6.28
C THR A 140 22.30 -17.53 -5.73
N LEU A 141 22.15 -16.40 -6.40
CA LEU A 141 21.17 -15.37 -6.06
C LEU A 141 19.80 -15.67 -6.71
N PRO A 142 18.71 -15.08 -6.20
CA PRO A 142 17.39 -15.24 -6.83
C PRO A 142 17.38 -14.78 -8.30
N TYR A 143 18.13 -13.75 -8.60
CA TYR A 143 18.28 -13.20 -9.95
C TYR A 143 19.64 -12.56 -10.17
N ILE A 144 20.01 -12.43 -11.42
CA ILE A 144 21.12 -11.62 -11.91
C ILE A 144 20.61 -10.56 -12.90
N LEU A 145 21.43 -9.55 -13.16
CA LEU A 145 21.03 -8.40 -13.97
C LEU A 145 21.77 -8.40 -15.31
N GLY A 146 21.08 -8.06 -16.38
CA GLY A 146 21.62 -7.86 -17.71
C GLY A 146 22.39 -6.56 -17.87
N THR A 147 22.80 -6.28 -19.12
CA THR A 147 23.68 -5.15 -19.45
C THR A 147 22.93 -3.90 -19.91
N SER A 148 21.65 -4.01 -20.27
CA SER A 148 20.83 -2.86 -20.63
C SER A 148 20.68 -1.88 -19.46
N SER A 149 20.16 -0.69 -19.73
CA SER A 149 20.07 0.36 -18.71
C SER A 149 18.64 0.76 -18.40
N LYS A 150 18.45 1.35 -17.22
CA LYS A 150 17.17 1.89 -16.76
C LYS A 150 16.05 0.83 -16.81
N LEU A 151 14.87 1.22 -17.31
CA LEU A 151 13.68 0.37 -17.38
C LEU A 151 13.88 -0.88 -18.26
N LYS A 152 14.73 -0.81 -19.27
CA LYS A 152 15.00 -1.93 -20.19
C LYS A 152 15.99 -2.96 -19.63
N LYS A 153 16.56 -2.74 -18.42
CA LYS A 153 17.52 -3.68 -17.84
C LYS A 153 16.82 -5.02 -17.57
N GLU A 154 17.44 -6.07 -18.06
CA GLU A 154 16.97 -7.44 -17.94
C GLU A 154 17.23 -7.99 -16.53
N VAL A 155 16.33 -8.83 -16.06
CA VAL A 155 16.43 -9.58 -14.79
C VAL A 155 16.25 -11.05 -15.11
N TYR A 156 17.32 -11.82 -14.95
CA TYR A 156 17.33 -13.26 -15.22
C TYR A 156 17.14 -14.04 -13.92
N PHE A 157 16.03 -14.74 -13.78
CA PHE A 157 15.74 -15.55 -12.61
C PHE A 157 16.57 -16.82 -12.64
N GLN A 158 17.16 -17.20 -11.51
CA GLN A 158 18.04 -18.38 -11.45
C GLN A 158 17.24 -19.65 -11.25
N GLN A 159 17.60 -20.73 -11.98
CA GLN A 159 16.78 -21.93 -12.11
C GLN A 159 16.46 -22.60 -10.77
N ASP A 160 17.44 -22.68 -9.86
CA ASP A 160 17.24 -23.26 -8.53
C ASP A 160 16.21 -22.48 -7.70
N TRP A 161 16.23 -21.15 -7.86
CA TRP A 161 15.28 -20.27 -7.20
C TRP A 161 13.88 -20.32 -7.84
N ILE A 162 13.80 -20.44 -9.17
CA ILE A 162 12.52 -20.63 -9.87
C ILE A 162 11.80 -21.83 -9.31
N LYS A 163 12.50 -22.99 -9.25
CA LYS A 163 11.92 -24.22 -8.72
C LYS A 163 11.47 -24.06 -7.27
N MET A 164 12.35 -23.55 -6.40
CA MET A 164 12.03 -23.35 -5.00
C MET A 164 10.85 -22.40 -4.81
N ILE A 165 10.77 -21.29 -5.59
CA ILE A 165 9.67 -20.35 -5.52
C ILE A 165 8.37 -20.99 -6.00
N GLN A 166 8.37 -21.74 -7.11
CA GLN A 166 7.18 -22.42 -7.62
C GLN A 166 6.63 -23.45 -6.62
N ASP A 167 7.51 -24.23 -5.98
CA ASP A 167 7.13 -25.24 -4.98
C ASP A 167 6.57 -24.59 -3.68
N HIS A 168 6.96 -23.35 -3.36
CA HIS A 168 6.66 -22.70 -2.09
C HIS A 168 6.00 -21.32 -2.22
N THR A 169 5.41 -20.99 -3.36
CA THR A 169 4.85 -19.66 -3.68
C THR A 169 3.95 -19.14 -2.56
N VAL A 170 2.99 -19.94 -2.09
CA VAL A 170 2.03 -19.54 -1.05
C VAL A 170 2.73 -19.18 0.26
N ASN A 171 3.70 -20.01 0.69
CA ASN A 171 4.42 -19.78 1.93
C ASN A 171 5.29 -18.52 1.87
N ILE A 172 5.97 -18.30 0.73
CA ILE A 172 6.85 -17.14 0.53
C ILE A 172 6.02 -15.86 0.45
N LEU A 173 4.92 -15.85 -0.31
CA LEU A 173 4.02 -14.70 -0.38
C LEU A 173 3.39 -14.39 0.99
N GLY A 174 2.99 -15.42 1.75
CA GLY A 174 2.46 -15.25 3.09
C GLY A 174 3.49 -14.61 4.03
N TRP A 175 4.76 -15.03 3.98
CA TRP A 175 5.83 -14.41 4.75
C TRP A 175 6.10 -12.96 4.33
N ILE A 176 6.14 -12.68 3.03
CA ILE A 176 6.30 -11.31 2.50
C ILE A 176 5.15 -10.41 2.98
N GLN A 177 3.91 -10.90 2.93
CA GLN A 177 2.76 -10.14 3.41
C GLN A 177 2.85 -9.86 4.91
N TYR A 178 3.22 -10.85 5.71
CA TYR A 178 3.40 -10.67 7.15
C TYR A 178 4.45 -9.58 7.48
N GLU A 179 5.64 -9.65 6.88
CA GLU A 179 6.70 -8.67 7.11
C GLU A 179 6.33 -7.28 6.53
N LYS A 180 5.63 -7.24 5.40
CA LYS A 180 5.11 -6.01 4.80
C LYS A 180 4.08 -5.33 5.72
N VAL A 181 3.14 -6.10 6.29
CA VAL A 181 2.16 -5.60 7.26
C VAL A 181 2.86 -5.01 8.48
N LYS A 182 3.80 -5.74 9.07
CA LYS A 182 4.58 -5.25 10.24
C LYS A 182 5.28 -3.93 9.94
N TRP A 183 5.96 -3.86 8.79
CA TRP A 183 6.65 -2.65 8.38
C TRP A 183 5.67 -1.47 8.20
N LEU A 184 4.62 -1.68 7.44
CA LEU A 184 3.65 -0.63 7.13
C LEU A 184 2.89 -0.18 8.37
N GLN A 185 2.49 -1.10 9.27
CA GLN A 185 1.80 -0.74 10.50
C GLN A 185 2.66 0.14 11.42
N ASN A 186 3.96 -0.17 11.52
CA ASN A 186 4.89 0.66 12.30
C ASN A 186 5.10 2.06 11.70
N ASN A 187 4.90 2.22 10.41
CA ASN A 187 5.10 3.49 9.70
C ASN A 187 3.78 4.24 9.40
N ASN A 188 2.64 3.62 9.69
CA ASN A 188 1.30 4.23 9.57
C ASN A 188 0.48 3.91 10.84
N PRO A 189 0.89 4.44 12.00
CA PRO A 189 0.21 4.13 13.27
C PRO A 189 -1.23 4.64 13.28
N GLU A 190 -1.55 5.64 12.48
CA GLU A 190 -2.90 6.22 12.29
C GLU A 190 -3.85 5.31 11.51
N VAL A 191 -3.34 4.27 10.83
CA VAL A 191 -4.14 3.33 10.03
C VAL A 191 -4.23 1.98 10.74
N PRO A 192 -5.21 1.75 11.61
CA PRO A 192 -5.34 0.47 12.32
C PRO A 192 -5.79 -0.65 11.39
N GLY A 193 -5.46 -1.90 11.75
CA GLY A 193 -5.90 -3.08 11.02
C GLY A 193 -5.37 -3.17 9.59
N LEU A 194 -4.15 -2.75 9.36
CA LEU A 194 -3.53 -2.62 8.05
C LEU A 194 -3.49 -3.96 7.29
N VAL A 195 -3.48 -5.09 8.00
CA VAL A 195 -3.56 -6.43 7.39
C VAL A 195 -4.80 -6.60 6.48
N TYR A 196 -5.89 -5.91 6.78
CA TYR A 196 -7.13 -5.95 5.99
C TYR A 196 -7.18 -4.90 4.87
N LYS A 197 -6.14 -4.09 4.72
CA LYS A 197 -6.10 -2.91 3.84
C LYS A 197 -5.05 -3.01 2.72
N LEU A 198 -4.36 -4.14 2.62
CA LEU A 198 -3.33 -4.33 1.59
C LEU A 198 -3.89 -4.91 0.28
N THR A 199 -5.00 -5.61 0.34
CA THR A 199 -5.63 -6.20 -0.84
C THR A 199 -7.13 -5.93 -0.83
N PRO A 200 -7.77 -5.75 -2.00
CA PRO A 200 -9.21 -5.66 -2.09
C PRO A 200 -9.83 -6.90 -1.44
N THR A 201 -10.72 -6.71 -0.49
CA THR A 201 -11.59 -7.77 -0.03
C THR A 201 -12.86 -7.74 -0.86
N GLU A 202 -13.35 -8.91 -1.28
CA GLU A 202 -14.67 -9.03 -1.89
C GLU A 202 -15.67 -8.25 -1.03
N GLU A 203 -16.43 -7.36 -1.68
CA GLU A 203 -17.33 -6.36 -1.12
C GLU A 203 -17.63 -6.53 0.37
N LYS A 204 -16.90 -5.84 1.22
CA LYS A 204 -17.45 -5.49 2.53
C LYS A 204 -18.48 -4.37 2.30
N VAL A 205 -19.70 -4.76 1.97
CA VAL A 205 -20.85 -3.89 2.28
C VAL A 205 -20.67 -3.48 3.73
N ARG A 206 -20.44 -2.19 3.97
CA ARG A 206 -20.26 -1.65 5.33
C ARG A 206 -21.46 -2.08 6.16
N LYS A 207 -21.29 -3.03 7.07
CA LYS A 207 -22.38 -3.57 7.89
C LYS A 207 -22.58 -2.67 9.10
N LEU A 208 -22.89 -1.41 8.87
CA LEU A 208 -23.23 -0.45 9.93
C LEU A 208 -24.57 -0.79 10.62
N LYS A 209 -25.29 -1.83 10.17
CA LYS A 209 -26.52 -2.26 10.82
C LYS A 209 -26.31 -2.57 12.30
N LYS A 210 -25.29 -3.34 12.65
CA LYS A 210 -25.00 -3.66 14.06
C LYS A 210 -24.67 -2.42 14.90
N VAL A 211 -24.01 -1.45 14.31
CA VAL A 211 -23.71 -0.18 14.98
C VAL A 211 -25.00 0.64 15.16
N ARG A 212 -25.87 0.65 14.15
CA ARG A 212 -27.17 1.31 14.24
C ARG A 212 -28.06 0.66 15.31
N ASP A 213 -28.11 -0.68 15.33
CA ASP A 213 -28.86 -1.43 16.34
C ASP A 213 -28.35 -1.11 17.75
N LEU A 214 -27.02 -1.10 17.95
CA LEU A 214 -26.39 -0.73 19.22
C LEU A 214 -26.75 0.70 19.68
N TRP A 215 -26.67 1.68 18.77
CA TRP A 215 -27.03 3.05 19.11
C TRP A 215 -28.54 3.20 19.38
N GLN A 216 -29.37 2.41 18.73
CA GLN A 216 -30.82 2.37 19.03
C GLN A 216 -31.06 1.87 20.45
N ASP A 217 -30.41 0.76 20.85
CA ASP A 217 -30.49 0.23 22.23
C ASP A 217 -30.00 1.26 23.27
N ILE A 218 -28.92 1.98 22.96
CA ILE A 218 -28.39 3.05 23.85
C ILE A 218 -29.42 4.19 23.99
N MET A 219 -30.06 4.62 22.89
CA MET A 219 -31.04 5.71 22.90
C MET A 219 -32.32 5.35 23.67
N GLU A 220 -32.62 4.06 23.85
CA GLU A 220 -33.74 3.63 24.69
C GLU A 220 -33.51 3.84 26.19
N VAL A 221 -32.24 3.90 26.61
CA VAL A 221 -31.89 4.01 28.04
C VAL A 221 -31.19 5.33 28.39
N GLN A 222 -30.74 6.10 27.40
CA GLN A 222 -30.02 7.32 27.62
C GLN A 222 -30.34 8.35 26.51
N GLU A 223 -30.52 9.64 26.91
CA GLU A 223 -30.61 10.73 25.93
C GLU A 223 -29.26 10.94 25.26
N ILE A 224 -29.24 10.81 23.94
CA ILE A 224 -28.05 11.08 23.10
C ILE A 224 -28.25 12.43 22.42
N ARG A 225 -27.19 13.22 22.38
CA ARG A 225 -27.19 14.53 21.76
C ARG A 225 -26.34 14.55 20.48
N ASP A 226 -26.82 15.23 19.45
CA ASP A 226 -26.02 15.46 18.25
C ASP A 226 -24.76 16.27 18.62
N VAL A 227 -23.61 15.74 18.24
CA VAL A 227 -22.28 16.27 18.63
C VAL A 227 -22.05 17.69 18.11
N PHE A 228 -22.66 18.05 16.99
CA PHE A 228 -22.45 19.34 16.34
C PHE A 228 -23.44 20.42 16.80
N THR A 229 -24.64 20.04 17.14
CA THR A 229 -25.68 20.98 17.58
C THR A 229 -25.90 20.99 19.09
N GLY A 230 -25.52 19.93 19.78
CA GLY A 230 -25.82 19.71 21.22
C GLY A 230 -27.30 19.45 21.50
N GLN A 231 -28.15 19.33 20.48
CA GLN A 231 -29.58 19.07 20.63
C GLN A 231 -29.84 17.57 20.84
N PRO A 232 -30.89 17.18 21.57
CA PRO A 232 -31.31 15.79 21.65
C PRO A 232 -31.49 15.18 20.26
N MET A 233 -31.05 13.92 20.08
CA MET A 233 -31.18 13.22 18.81
C MET A 233 -32.61 12.70 18.67
N GLU A 234 -33.38 13.33 17.81
CA GLU A 234 -34.79 12.98 17.54
C GLU A 234 -34.98 12.66 16.05
N GLY A 235 -35.77 11.62 15.77
CA GLY A 235 -36.16 11.27 14.39
C GLY A 235 -35.14 10.46 13.62
N LYS A 236 -34.96 10.75 12.33
CA LYS A 236 -34.05 10.01 11.44
C LYS A 236 -32.61 10.48 11.62
N TYR A 237 -31.72 9.54 11.87
CA TYR A 237 -30.29 9.79 11.96
C TYR A 237 -29.52 8.83 11.04
N ASP A 238 -28.34 9.25 10.66
CA ASP A 238 -27.33 8.41 10.02
C ASP A 238 -26.27 7.99 11.05
N ILE A 239 -25.59 6.88 10.78
CA ILE A 239 -24.35 6.57 11.49
C ILE A 239 -23.21 7.15 10.66
N ASP A 240 -22.49 8.09 11.25
CA ASP A 240 -21.36 8.74 10.61
C ASP A 240 -20.09 8.66 11.46
N HIS A 241 -18.96 8.87 10.82
CA HIS A 241 -17.64 8.94 11.45
C HIS A 241 -17.39 10.36 11.99
N PHE A 242 -17.07 10.52 13.27
CA PHE A 242 -16.64 11.81 13.81
C PHE A 242 -15.40 12.32 13.06
N ILE A 243 -14.34 11.52 13.04
CA ILE A 243 -13.21 11.73 12.16
C ILE A 243 -13.54 11.03 10.84
N PRO A 244 -13.65 11.75 9.70
CA PRO A 244 -14.08 11.16 8.45
C PRO A 244 -13.26 9.94 8.04
N TRP A 245 -13.91 9.00 7.36
CA TRP A 245 -13.28 7.78 6.85
C TRP A 245 -11.97 8.00 6.12
N SER A 246 -11.86 9.05 5.31
CA SER A 246 -10.65 9.39 4.56
C SER A 246 -9.41 9.66 5.41
N PHE A 247 -9.58 9.91 6.72
CA PHE A 247 -8.48 10.21 7.64
C PHE A 247 -8.08 8.99 8.47
N VAL A 248 -9.02 8.19 8.97
CA VAL A 248 -8.73 7.07 9.87
C VAL A 248 -9.03 5.70 9.29
N MET A 249 -9.82 5.64 8.22
CA MET A 249 -10.10 4.44 7.41
C MET A 249 -10.46 3.19 8.21
N ASN A 250 -11.28 3.36 9.24
CA ASN A 250 -11.80 2.26 10.05
C ASN A 250 -13.24 2.53 10.47
N ASP A 251 -13.95 1.45 10.78
CA ASP A 251 -15.31 1.45 11.34
C ASP A 251 -15.26 1.08 12.83
N GLU A 252 -14.31 1.64 13.57
CA GLU A 252 -14.20 1.45 15.02
C GLU A 252 -15.35 2.17 15.73
N LEU A 253 -15.94 1.51 16.73
CA LEU A 253 -17.12 2.01 17.44
C LEU A 253 -16.92 3.40 18.04
N TRP A 254 -15.73 3.70 18.54
CA TRP A 254 -15.40 4.99 19.14
C TRP A 254 -15.54 6.17 18.15
N ASN A 255 -15.48 5.90 16.83
CA ASN A 255 -15.58 6.92 15.79
C ASN A 255 -16.95 6.95 15.09
N LEU A 256 -17.82 6.01 15.39
CA LEU A 256 -19.13 5.87 14.76
C LEU A 256 -20.24 6.34 15.71
N MET A 257 -20.97 7.35 15.30
CA MET A 257 -22.02 7.97 16.11
C MET A 257 -23.26 8.29 15.31
N PRO A 258 -24.42 8.42 15.96
CA PRO A 258 -25.61 8.97 15.33
C PRO A 258 -25.41 10.46 15.05
N MET A 259 -25.88 10.89 13.89
CA MET A 259 -25.79 12.26 13.41
C MET A 259 -27.03 12.61 12.58
N ASP A 260 -27.50 13.85 12.68
CA ASP A 260 -28.56 14.32 11.79
C ASP A 260 -28.17 14.18 10.32
N ALA A 261 -29.07 13.67 9.49
CA ALA A 261 -28.77 13.35 8.09
C ALA A 261 -28.40 14.60 7.26
N SER A 262 -28.96 15.77 7.58
CA SER A 262 -28.65 17.01 6.88
C SER A 262 -27.28 17.54 7.27
N LEU A 263 -26.91 17.42 8.53
CA LEU A 263 -25.59 17.76 9.05
C LEU A 263 -24.51 16.83 8.52
N ASN A 264 -24.81 15.53 8.44
CA ASN A 264 -23.92 14.54 7.85
C ASN A 264 -23.57 14.91 6.39
N SER A 265 -24.58 15.24 5.60
CA SER A 265 -24.39 15.70 4.23
C SER A 265 -23.54 16.99 4.17
N SER A 266 -23.77 17.93 5.09
CA SER A 266 -23.03 19.20 5.16
C SER A 266 -21.60 19.04 5.63
N LYS A 267 -21.34 18.15 6.59
CA LYS A 267 -20.02 17.82 7.09
C LYS A 267 -19.16 17.17 6.00
N SER A 268 -19.77 16.26 5.25
CA SER A 268 -19.04 15.52 4.19
C SER A 268 -17.70 14.98 4.73
N ASN A 269 -16.64 15.15 3.97
CA ASN A 269 -15.30 14.67 4.28
C ASN A 269 -14.42 15.69 5.04
N ARG A 270 -15.02 16.63 5.80
CA ARG A 270 -14.29 17.66 6.56
C ARG A 270 -13.99 17.19 7.98
N LEU A 271 -12.76 17.41 8.43
CA LEU A 271 -12.40 17.23 9.84
C LEU A 271 -13.17 18.23 10.70
N PRO A 272 -13.88 17.78 11.75
CA PRO A 272 -14.49 18.67 12.74
C PRO A 272 -13.43 19.50 13.43
N LYS A 273 -13.78 20.73 13.80
CA LYS A 273 -12.94 21.51 14.69
C LYS A 273 -12.90 20.82 16.06
N TRP A 274 -11.69 20.68 16.63
CA TRP A 274 -11.53 20.07 17.94
C TRP A 274 -12.38 20.77 19.01
N ASN A 275 -12.28 22.06 19.12
CA ASN A 275 -13.20 22.88 19.91
C ASN A 275 -14.29 23.51 19.00
N PRO A 276 -15.57 23.40 19.34
CA PRO A 276 -16.17 22.88 20.58
C PRO A 276 -16.57 21.38 20.52
N PHE A 277 -16.43 20.70 19.38
CA PHE A 277 -17.15 19.45 19.10
C PHE A 277 -16.58 18.23 19.83
N PHE A 278 -15.27 18.20 20.14
CA PHE A 278 -14.68 17.03 20.80
C PHE A 278 -15.25 16.76 22.20
N GLN A 279 -15.59 17.81 22.95
CA GLN A 279 -16.19 17.61 24.28
C GLN A 279 -17.54 16.93 24.21
N ASN A 280 -18.41 17.36 23.28
CA ASN A 280 -19.70 16.73 23.05
C ASN A 280 -19.53 15.28 22.56
N PHE A 281 -18.55 15.03 21.72
CA PHE A 281 -18.23 13.70 21.23
C PHE A 281 -17.77 12.77 22.37
N ALA A 282 -16.95 13.24 23.28
CA ALA A 282 -16.43 12.45 24.38
C ALA A 282 -17.47 12.20 25.50
N GLN A 283 -18.60 12.91 25.48
CA GLN A 283 -19.69 12.77 26.46
C GLN A 283 -20.73 11.72 26.04
N ASN A 284 -20.87 11.48 24.71
CA ASN A 284 -21.73 10.42 24.18
C ASN A 284 -21.01 9.05 24.24
#